data_cf234aa4c1b45aa3ab5b4934dba96d0e
#
_entry.id   cf234aa4c1b45aa3ab5b4934dba96d0e
#
_cell.length_a   1.000
_cell.length_b   1.000
_cell.length_c   1.000
_cell.angle_alpha   90.00
_cell.angle_beta   90.00
_cell.angle_gamma   90.00
#
_symmetry.space_group_name_H-M   'P 1'
#
loop_
_entity.id
_entity.type
_entity.pdbx_description
1 polymer ?
#
loop_
_entity_poly.entity_id
_entity_poly.type
_entity_poly.pdbx_seq_one_letter_code
_entity_poly.pdbx_strand_id
1 'polypeptide(L)'
;MVITGRSLQIERAAAVVELVRPIWQEGQSLSAVDLQSALGALNTGHDEDHAAMGEQVLARSQKGNLLRPRTLRQKKYVDAMECHDLTFALGPAGTGKTFLATVLAVRMLTERKVER
;
A
#
# COMPACT_ATOMS: atom_id res chain seq x y z
N MET A 1 17.04 15.33 7.81
CA MET A 1 17.67 14.81 6.56
C MET A 1 17.91 15.98 5.61
N VAL A 2 19.06 16.02 4.96
CA VAL A 2 19.41 17.08 3.99
C VAL A 2 19.47 16.45 2.60
N ILE A 3 18.76 17.03 1.62
CA ILE A 3 18.75 16.59 0.22
C ILE A 3 19.46 17.66 -0.62
N THR A 4 20.52 17.30 -1.34
CA THR A 4 21.30 18.21 -2.20
C THR A 4 21.29 17.71 -3.64
N GLY A 5 21.22 18.64 -4.62
CA GLY A 5 21.19 18.30 -6.04
C GLY A 5 20.62 19.45 -6.89
N ARG A 6 20.18 19.12 -8.11
CA ARG A 6 19.44 20.07 -8.97
C ARG A 6 18.02 20.27 -8.41
N SER A 7 17.48 21.49 -8.47
CA SER A 7 16.18 21.86 -7.88
C SER A 7 15.05 20.90 -8.20
N LEU A 8 14.87 20.54 -9.48
CA LEU A 8 13.81 19.58 -9.90
C LEU A 8 14.02 18.18 -9.30
N GLN A 9 15.27 17.74 -9.17
CA GLN A 9 15.59 16.44 -8.56
C GLN A 9 15.39 16.45 -7.05
N ILE A 10 15.66 17.58 -6.40
CA ILE A 10 15.39 17.77 -4.97
C ILE A 10 13.91 17.71 -4.68
N GLU A 11 13.07 18.39 -5.46
CA GLU A 11 11.62 18.37 -5.30
C GLU A 11 11.05 16.94 -5.47
N ARG A 12 11.51 16.21 -6.48
CA ARG A 12 11.11 14.82 -6.68
C ARG A 12 11.55 13.90 -5.54
N ALA A 13 12.78 14.05 -5.08
CA ALA A 13 13.28 13.27 -3.94
C ALA A 13 12.51 13.59 -2.66
N ALA A 14 12.21 14.84 -2.39
CA ALA A 14 11.41 15.26 -1.26
C ALA A 14 9.98 14.70 -1.32
N ALA A 15 9.35 14.72 -2.50
CA ALA A 15 8.03 14.14 -2.71
C ALA A 15 8.01 12.63 -2.46
N VAL A 16 9.03 11.88 -2.92
CA VAL A 16 9.16 10.44 -2.63
C VAL A 16 9.28 10.20 -1.13
N VAL A 17 10.11 10.97 -0.43
CA VAL A 17 10.29 10.85 1.03
C VAL A 17 9.00 11.09 1.78
N GLU A 18 8.22 12.10 1.37
CA GLU A 18 6.91 12.37 1.97
C GLU A 18 5.90 11.22 1.71
N LEU A 19 5.85 10.67 0.50
CA LEU A 19 4.96 9.55 0.17
C LEU A 19 5.27 8.27 0.96
N VAL A 20 6.54 8.01 1.29
CA VAL A 20 6.92 6.84 2.10
C VAL A 20 7.00 7.13 3.60
N ARG A 21 6.75 8.39 4.01
CA ARG A 21 6.81 8.83 5.42
C ARG A 21 5.99 7.94 6.36
N PRO A 22 4.72 7.56 6.05
CA PRO A 22 3.91 6.73 6.96
C PRO A 22 4.56 5.40 7.31
N ILE A 23 5.33 4.82 6.36
CA ILE A 23 5.96 3.51 6.54
C ILE A 23 7.08 3.59 7.59
N TRP A 24 8.00 4.54 7.47
CA TRP A 24 9.14 4.62 8.38
C TRP A 24 8.81 5.32 9.71
N GLN A 25 7.81 6.20 9.75
CA GLN A 25 7.34 6.77 11.02
C GLN A 25 6.75 5.73 11.97
N GLU A 26 6.21 4.65 11.44
CA GLU A 26 5.72 3.51 12.23
C GLU A 26 6.79 2.48 12.55
N GLY A 27 8.06 2.77 12.26
CA GLY A 27 9.19 1.87 12.53
C GLY A 27 9.28 0.69 11.56
N GLN A 28 8.56 0.72 10.42
CA GLN A 28 8.66 -0.30 9.39
C GLN A 28 9.86 -0.03 8.48
N SER A 29 10.52 -1.09 8.02
CA SER A 29 11.61 -0.99 7.05
C SER A 29 11.07 -0.67 5.66
N LEU A 30 11.65 0.31 4.99
CA LEU A 30 11.38 0.60 3.58
C LEU A 30 11.96 -0.49 2.69
N SER A 31 11.17 -0.98 1.76
CA SER A 31 11.61 -1.92 0.73
C SER A 31 11.76 -1.22 -0.63
N ALA A 32 12.48 -1.87 -1.55
CA ALA A 32 12.60 -1.37 -2.93
C ALA A 32 11.22 -1.25 -3.62
N VAL A 33 10.27 -2.12 -3.26
CA VAL A 33 8.91 -2.08 -3.82
C VAL A 33 8.18 -0.80 -3.39
N ASP A 34 8.33 -0.39 -2.13
CA ASP A 34 7.69 0.82 -1.61
C ASP A 34 8.21 2.07 -2.32
N LEU A 35 9.53 2.14 -2.56
CA LEU A 35 10.16 3.23 -3.31
C LEU A 35 9.75 3.25 -4.78
N GLN A 36 9.71 2.08 -5.43
CA GLN A 36 9.26 1.97 -6.83
C GLN A 36 7.79 2.36 -6.99
N SER A 37 6.94 1.97 -6.03
CA SER A 37 5.52 2.34 -6.01
C SER A 37 5.34 3.85 -5.87
N ALA A 38 6.08 4.49 -4.96
CA ALA A 38 6.07 5.94 -4.77
C ALA A 38 6.55 6.70 -6.02
N LEU A 39 7.66 6.26 -6.63
CA LEU A 39 8.16 6.83 -7.89
C LEU A 39 7.17 6.66 -9.03
N GLY A 40 6.55 5.49 -9.14
CA GLY A 40 5.52 5.22 -10.14
C GLY A 40 4.30 6.12 -9.97
N ALA A 41 3.84 6.33 -8.73
CA ALA A 41 2.72 7.22 -8.42
C ALA A 41 3.01 8.68 -8.82
N LEU A 42 4.20 9.19 -8.48
CA LEU A 42 4.61 10.55 -8.88
C LEU A 42 4.72 10.72 -10.40
N ASN A 43 5.21 9.70 -11.12
CA ASN A 43 5.34 9.75 -12.56
C ASN A 43 3.99 9.71 -13.29
N THR A 44 2.95 9.13 -12.67
CA THR A 44 1.62 8.97 -13.25
C THR A 44 0.60 9.95 -12.68
N GLY A 45 0.97 10.82 -11.74
CA GLY A 45 0.07 11.77 -11.08
C GLY A 45 -0.94 11.11 -10.12
N HIS A 46 -0.59 9.94 -9.57
CA HIS A 46 -1.39 9.20 -8.58
C HIS A 46 -0.79 9.26 -7.16
N ASP A 47 -0.18 10.38 -6.83
CA ASP A 47 0.44 10.64 -5.52
C ASP A 47 -0.59 10.67 -4.37
N GLU A 48 -1.78 11.23 -4.62
CA GLU A 48 -2.88 11.21 -3.64
C GLU A 48 -3.38 9.78 -3.36
N ASP A 49 -3.52 8.95 -4.40
CA ASP A 49 -3.89 7.55 -4.26
C ASP A 49 -2.82 6.76 -3.49
N HIS A 50 -1.55 7.08 -3.71
CA HIS A 50 -0.45 6.46 -2.98
C HIS A 50 -0.44 6.87 -1.51
N ALA A 51 -0.69 8.13 -1.19
CA ALA A 51 -0.82 8.62 0.18
C ALA A 51 -1.98 7.92 0.91
N ALA A 52 -3.16 7.83 0.26
CA ALA A 52 -4.32 7.12 0.79
C ALA A 52 -4.04 5.62 1.02
N MET A 53 -3.20 5.00 0.19
CA MET A 53 -2.75 3.61 0.37
C MET A 53 -1.96 3.43 1.67
N GLY A 54 -1.12 4.39 2.03
CA GLY A 54 -0.35 4.39 3.28
C GLY A 54 -1.23 4.42 4.54
N GLU A 55 -2.43 4.97 4.45
CA GLU A 55 -3.38 5.05 5.56
C GLU A 55 -4.29 3.80 5.68
N GLN A 56 -4.39 3.00 4.61
CA GLN A 56 -5.27 1.84 4.55
C GLN A 56 -4.67 0.63 5.27
N VAL A 57 -4.89 0.53 6.57
CA VAL A 57 -4.47 -0.62 7.38
C VAL A 57 -5.47 -1.76 7.20
N LEU A 58 -5.02 -2.91 6.70
CA LEU A 58 -5.83 -4.11 6.50
C LEU A 58 -5.90 -4.97 7.76
N ALA A 59 -4.78 -5.18 8.42
CA ALA A 59 -4.67 -5.98 9.64
C ALA A 59 -3.36 -5.67 10.37
N ARG A 60 -3.21 -6.22 11.56
CA ARG A 60 -1.93 -6.28 12.30
C ARG A 60 -1.42 -7.71 12.30
N SER A 61 -0.13 -7.89 12.03
CA SER A 61 0.52 -9.18 12.19
C SER A 61 0.71 -9.51 13.68
N GLN A 62 0.99 -10.78 14.00
CA GLN A 62 1.30 -11.18 15.38
C GLN A 62 2.49 -10.41 15.98
N LYS A 63 3.42 -9.93 15.13
CA LYS A 63 4.57 -9.11 15.54
C LYS A 63 4.24 -7.61 15.66
N GLY A 64 2.98 -7.22 15.52
CA GLY A 64 2.53 -5.83 15.61
C GLY A 64 2.68 -5.00 14.33
N ASN A 65 3.27 -5.58 13.27
CA ASN A 65 3.43 -4.86 12.00
C ASN A 65 2.08 -4.64 11.31
N LEU A 66 1.88 -3.44 10.79
CA LEU A 66 0.67 -3.11 10.03
C LEU A 66 0.76 -3.71 8.62
N LEU A 67 -0.29 -4.42 8.22
CA LEU A 67 -0.44 -4.95 6.87
C LEU A 67 -1.22 -3.94 6.04
N ARG A 68 -0.62 -3.50 4.92
CA ARG A 68 -1.17 -2.50 4.00
C ARG A 68 -0.97 -2.92 2.55
N PRO A 69 -1.77 -2.40 1.61
CA PRO A 69 -1.43 -2.49 0.20
C PRO A 69 -0.08 -1.81 -0.06
N ARG A 70 0.79 -2.43 -0.85
CA ARG A 70 2.13 -1.89 -1.19
C ARG A 70 2.20 -1.28 -2.58
N THR A 71 1.20 -1.52 -3.39
CA THR A 71 1.10 -0.97 -4.75
C THR A 71 -0.30 -0.46 -5.01
N LEU A 72 -0.45 0.48 -5.94
CA LEU A 72 -1.76 1.00 -6.34
C LEU A 72 -2.68 -0.10 -6.89
N ARG A 73 -2.12 -1.12 -7.56
CA ARG A 73 -2.89 -2.27 -8.03
C ARG A 73 -3.42 -3.11 -6.88
N GLN A 74 -2.62 -3.31 -5.84
CA GLN A 74 -3.06 -4.00 -4.62
C GLN A 74 -4.16 -3.19 -3.90
N LYS A 75 -4.02 -1.86 -3.82
CA LYS A 75 -5.07 -1.00 -3.28
C LYS A 75 -6.37 -1.16 -4.05
N LYS A 76 -6.34 -1.00 -5.38
CA LYS A 76 -7.53 -1.19 -6.23
C LYS A 76 -8.17 -2.58 -6.07
N TYR A 77 -7.35 -3.63 -5.87
CA TYR A 77 -7.85 -4.97 -5.62
C TYR A 77 -8.56 -5.08 -4.27
N VAL A 78 -8.00 -4.50 -3.21
CA VAL A 78 -8.64 -4.45 -1.88
C VAL A 78 -9.94 -3.67 -1.94
N ASP A 79 -9.93 -2.47 -2.53
CA ASP A 79 -11.12 -1.64 -2.69
C ASP A 79 -12.23 -2.38 -3.48
N ALA A 80 -11.85 -3.10 -4.53
CA ALA A 80 -12.80 -3.91 -5.30
C ALA A 80 -13.43 -5.04 -4.47
N MET A 81 -12.64 -5.74 -3.64
CA MET A 81 -13.17 -6.78 -2.75
C MET A 81 -14.07 -6.23 -1.64
N GLU A 82 -13.84 -4.99 -1.20
CA GLU A 82 -14.69 -4.34 -0.18
C GLU A 82 -16.02 -3.83 -0.77
N CYS A 83 -16.03 -3.47 -2.06
CA CYS A 83 -17.18 -2.83 -2.72
C CYS A 83 -18.06 -3.80 -3.54
N HIS A 84 -17.59 -5.01 -3.85
CA HIS A 84 -18.29 -5.95 -4.73
C HIS A 84 -18.41 -7.33 -4.10
N ASP A 85 -19.55 -7.98 -4.33
CA ASP A 85 -19.81 -9.33 -3.84
C ASP A 85 -18.94 -10.39 -4.53
N LEU A 86 -18.48 -10.13 -5.75
CA LEU A 86 -17.63 -11.00 -6.53
C LEU A 86 -16.51 -10.23 -7.19
N THR A 87 -15.27 -10.63 -6.94
CA THR A 87 -14.06 -9.98 -7.50
C THR A 87 -13.13 -11.04 -8.10
N PHE A 88 -12.70 -10.84 -9.35
CA PHE A 88 -11.71 -11.68 -10.02
C PHE A 88 -10.34 -11.00 -10.00
N ALA A 89 -9.33 -11.68 -9.47
CA ALA A 89 -7.95 -11.21 -9.46
C ALA A 89 -7.09 -11.97 -10.46
N LEU A 90 -6.75 -11.34 -11.56
CA LEU A 90 -5.88 -11.89 -12.61
C LEU A 90 -4.49 -11.26 -12.54
N GLY A 91 -3.45 -12.05 -12.71
CA GLY A 91 -2.08 -11.56 -12.74
C GLY A 91 -1.05 -12.65 -12.42
N PRO A 92 0.25 -12.34 -12.58
CA PRO A 92 1.34 -13.29 -12.34
C PRO A 92 1.41 -13.74 -10.89
N ALA A 93 2.10 -14.86 -10.64
CA ALA A 93 2.35 -15.35 -9.30
C ALA A 93 3.22 -14.36 -8.50
N GLY A 94 3.14 -14.42 -7.18
CA GLY A 94 3.97 -13.59 -6.28
C GLY A 94 3.53 -12.13 -6.12
N THR A 95 2.39 -11.71 -6.68
CA THR A 95 1.88 -10.33 -6.58
C THR A 95 1.00 -10.07 -5.36
N GLY A 96 0.84 -11.07 -4.46
CA GLY A 96 0.10 -10.93 -3.21
C GLY A 96 -1.42 -11.13 -3.30
N LYS A 97 -1.95 -11.63 -4.42
CA LYS A 97 -3.41 -11.81 -4.63
C LYS A 97 -4.06 -12.64 -3.53
N THR A 98 -3.59 -13.87 -3.34
CA THR A 98 -4.13 -14.79 -2.32
C THR A 98 -3.90 -14.27 -0.91
N PHE A 99 -2.74 -13.69 -0.65
CA PHE A 99 -2.40 -13.11 0.65
C PHE A 99 -3.37 -11.98 1.03
N LEU A 100 -3.60 -11.02 0.14
CA LEU A 100 -4.51 -9.91 0.39
C LEU A 100 -5.96 -10.38 0.55
N ALA A 101 -6.41 -11.31 -0.27
CA ALA A 101 -7.76 -11.91 -0.12
C ALA A 101 -7.93 -12.58 1.25
N THR A 102 -6.93 -13.34 1.70
CA THR A 102 -6.96 -13.99 3.01
C THR A 102 -6.97 -12.97 4.15
N VAL A 103 -6.12 -11.95 4.09
CA VAL A 103 -6.07 -10.88 5.10
C VAL A 103 -7.41 -10.16 5.20
N LEU A 104 -8.02 -9.83 4.06
CA LEU A 104 -9.32 -9.17 4.03
C LEU A 104 -10.46 -10.08 4.55
N ALA A 105 -10.45 -11.36 4.20
CA ALA A 105 -11.42 -12.33 4.70
C ALA A 105 -11.36 -12.46 6.23
N VAL A 106 -10.15 -12.57 6.80
CA VAL A 106 -9.95 -12.61 8.25
C VAL A 106 -10.42 -11.31 8.91
N ARG A 107 -10.15 -10.15 8.31
CA ARG A 107 -10.63 -8.86 8.80
C ARG A 107 -12.15 -8.79 8.81
N MET A 108 -12.81 -9.16 7.69
CA MET A 108 -14.27 -9.16 7.59
C MET A 108 -14.92 -10.11 8.62
N LEU A 109 -14.32 -11.27 8.87
CA LEU A 109 -14.76 -12.20 9.90
C LEU A 109 -14.59 -11.59 11.31
N THR A 110 -13.46 -10.97 11.58
CA THR A 110 -13.16 -10.34 12.88
C THR A 110 -14.08 -9.16 13.15
N GLU A 111 -14.38 -8.36 12.12
CA GLU A 111 -15.32 -7.23 12.18
C GLU A 111 -16.79 -7.69 12.13
N ARG A 112 -17.05 -8.99 12.07
CA ARG A 112 -18.40 -9.61 11.99
C ARG A 112 -19.21 -9.11 10.78
N LYS A 113 -18.56 -8.74 9.69
CA LYS A 113 -19.21 -8.40 8.42
C LYS A 113 -19.69 -9.65 7.68
N VAL A 114 -19.10 -10.81 7.98
CA VAL A 114 -19.47 -12.12 7.50
C VAL A 114 -19.51 -13.10 8.67
N GLU A 115 -20.33 -14.15 8.58
CA GLU A 115 -20.49 -15.13 9.66
C GLU A 115 -19.49 -16.29 9.55
N ARG A 116 -19.03 -16.59 8.35
CA ARG A 116 -18.07 -17.66 8.02
C ARG A 116 -17.26 -17.29 6.78
#